data_be75e8483f8f343eeff4d49c5adeccaf
#
_entry.id   be75e8483f8f343eeff4d49c5adeccaf
#
_cell.length_a   1.000
_cell.length_b   1.000
_cell.length_c   1.000
_cell.angle_alpha   90.00
_cell.angle_beta   90.00
_cell.angle_gamma   90.00
#
_symmetry.space_group_name_H-M   'P 1'
#
loop_
_entity.id
_entity.type
_entity.pdbx_description
1 polymer ?
#
loop_
_entity_poly.entity_id
_entity_poly.type
_entity_poly.pdbx_seq_one_letter_code
_entity_poly.pdbx_strand_id
1 'polypeptide(L)'
;KLEELKEWLFTLDAWKVFDLMDLSLSTNHIVKGDRVIEALKEIVPEINIEDLPIPYRAVAADLYTGEEVVFDRGPLFDAVRASISIPSLFRPVKYGFRTLVDGGIVNTMPIAKVIRHEKDILVAFDVNDVDVEGIRATVIEEAREEEAKVAEDKALTLETRTVMNAIRNNTSLTFMDKLKLAGAQGQKVIRHKLQSSDPEPELAFEDNY
;
A
#
# COMPACT_ATOMS: atom_id res chain seq x y z
N LYS A 1 -19.21 -20.47 12.53
CA LYS A 1 -18.93 -19.03 12.27
C LYS A 1 -17.45 -18.69 12.10
N LEU A 2 -16.53 -19.24 12.93
CA LEU A 2 -15.10 -19.04 12.72
C LEU A 2 -14.62 -19.69 11.41
N GLU A 3 -15.07 -20.91 11.13
CA GLU A 3 -14.77 -21.60 9.87
C GLU A 3 -15.40 -20.88 8.67
N GLU A 4 -16.64 -20.40 8.80
CA GLU A 4 -17.31 -19.60 7.76
C GLU A 4 -16.53 -18.32 7.43
N LEU A 5 -16.07 -17.60 8.48
CA LEU A 5 -15.22 -16.41 8.30
C LEU A 5 -13.88 -16.76 7.63
N LYS A 6 -13.26 -17.85 8.06
CA LYS A 6 -12.01 -18.35 7.47
C LYS A 6 -12.21 -18.72 6.00
N GLU A 7 -13.24 -19.50 5.68
CA GLU A 7 -13.58 -19.85 4.30
C GLU A 7 -13.82 -18.61 3.46
N TRP A 8 -14.57 -17.63 3.98
CA TRP A 8 -14.81 -16.37 3.31
C TRP A 8 -13.51 -15.61 3.03
N LEU A 9 -12.59 -15.50 4.01
CA LEU A 9 -11.30 -14.85 3.84
C LEU A 9 -10.46 -15.51 2.73
N PHE A 10 -10.47 -16.85 2.66
CA PHE A 10 -9.75 -17.58 1.60
C PHE A 10 -10.41 -17.47 0.22
N THR A 11 -11.65 -17.00 0.12
CA THR A 11 -12.31 -16.72 -1.16
C THR A 11 -12.02 -15.31 -1.68
N LEU A 12 -11.36 -14.46 -0.89
CA LEU A 12 -11.01 -13.09 -1.31
C LEU A 12 -9.90 -13.16 -2.36
N ASP A 13 -10.25 -12.90 -3.60
CA ASP A 13 -9.33 -12.64 -4.69
C ASP A 13 -9.26 -11.12 -4.97
N ALA A 14 -8.38 -10.70 -5.87
CA ALA A 14 -8.19 -9.30 -6.21
C ALA A 14 -9.49 -8.61 -6.68
N TRP A 15 -10.38 -9.33 -7.38
CA TRP A 15 -11.63 -8.79 -7.88
C TRP A 15 -12.66 -8.59 -6.75
N LYS A 16 -12.76 -9.54 -5.83
CA LYS A 16 -13.63 -9.42 -4.65
C LYS A 16 -13.15 -8.32 -3.72
N VAL A 17 -11.83 -8.21 -3.50
CA VAL A 17 -11.26 -7.10 -2.74
C VAL A 17 -11.61 -5.77 -3.40
N PHE A 18 -11.47 -5.66 -4.73
CA PHE A 18 -11.84 -4.46 -5.46
C PHE A 18 -13.34 -4.15 -5.37
N ASP A 19 -14.21 -5.16 -5.39
CA ASP A 19 -15.66 -4.96 -5.23
C ASP A 19 -16.03 -4.50 -3.81
N LEU A 20 -15.31 -4.97 -2.80
CA LEU A 20 -15.44 -4.50 -1.42
C LEU A 20 -14.94 -3.07 -1.22
N MET A 21 -14.08 -2.58 -2.12
CA MET A 21 -13.62 -1.20 -2.13
C MET A 21 -14.71 -0.32 -2.73
N ASP A 22 -15.59 0.23 -1.89
CA ASP A 22 -16.58 1.25 -2.25
C ASP A 22 -15.89 2.60 -2.48
N LEU A 23 -15.31 2.76 -3.69
CA LEU A 23 -14.50 3.90 -4.04
C LEU A 23 -15.24 5.23 -3.83
N SER A 24 -14.53 6.17 -3.28
CA SER A 24 -15.02 7.53 -3.02
C SER A 24 -14.46 8.50 -4.07
N LEU A 25 -15.25 9.47 -4.48
CA LEU A 25 -14.79 10.62 -5.27
C LEU A 25 -14.21 11.74 -4.39
N SER A 26 -13.97 11.46 -3.11
CA SER A 26 -13.42 12.43 -2.16
C SER A 26 -11.88 12.49 -2.28
N THR A 27 -11.32 13.67 -2.09
CA THR A 27 -9.87 13.89 -2.02
C THR A 27 -9.23 13.37 -0.72
N ASN A 28 -10.05 13.11 0.31
CA ASN A 28 -9.55 12.81 1.66
C ASN A 28 -9.54 11.31 2.01
N HIS A 29 -10.15 10.45 1.19
CA HIS A 29 -10.19 9.01 1.39
C HIS A 29 -10.53 8.29 0.08
N ILE A 30 -10.00 7.09 -0.09
CA ILE A 30 -10.19 6.28 -1.31
C ILE A 30 -11.42 5.39 -1.17
N VAL A 31 -11.66 4.82 0.01
CA VAL A 31 -12.70 3.84 0.30
C VAL A 31 -13.64 4.35 1.39
N LYS A 32 -14.96 4.20 1.21
CA LYS A 32 -15.92 4.54 2.26
C LYS A 32 -15.90 3.53 3.41
N GLY A 33 -15.73 2.25 3.10
CA GLY A 33 -15.63 1.15 4.05
C GLY A 33 -16.99 0.55 4.46
N ASP A 34 -18.07 0.98 3.84
CA ASP A 34 -19.40 0.51 4.19
C ASP A 34 -19.63 -0.92 3.68
N ARG A 35 -19.17 -1.26 2.47
CA ARG A 35 -19.29 -2.61 1.89
C ARG A 35 -18.54 -3.69 2.66
N VAL A 36 -17.39 -3.36 3.23
CA VAL A 36 -16.64 -4.30 4.06
C VAL A 36 -17.46 -4.68 5.29
N ILE A 37 -18.12 -3.72 5.93
CA ILE A 37 -18.99 -3.95 7.08
C ILE A 37 -20.23 -4.75 6.68
N GLU A 38 -20.84 -4.45 5.53
CA GLU A 38 -22.01 -5.21 5.02
C GLU A 38 -21.63 -6.68 4.77
N ALA A 39 -20.49 -6.95 4.14
CA ALA A 39 -20.02 -8.31 3.93
C ALA A 39 -19.74 -9.06 5.25
N LEU A 40 -19.20 -8.39 6.25
CA LEU A 40 -19.00 -8.98 7.58
C LEU A 40 -20.33 -9.28 8.29
N LYS A 41 -21.36 -8.47 8.10
CA LYS A 41 -22.71 -8.68 8.67
C LYS A 41 -23.40 -9.93 8.12
N GLU A 42 -23.03 -10.39 6.93
CA GLU A 42 -23.55 -11.67 6.38
C GLU A 42 -23.06 -12.89 7.19
N ILE A 43 -21.87 -12.78 7.82
CA ILE A 43 -21.21 -13.87 8.55
C ILE A 43 -21.44 -13.73 10.05
N VAL A 44 -21.31 -12.52 10.57
CA VAL A 44 -21.42 -12.20 11.99
C VAL A 44 -22.73 -11.43 12.22
N PRO A 45 -23.61 -11.90 13.12
CA PRO A 45 -24.88 -11.21 13.40
C PRO A 45 -24.64 -9.82 14.01
N GLU A 46 -25.57 -8.91 13.77
CA GLU A 46 -25.60 -7.63 14.49
C GLU A 46 -25.86 -7.90 15.98
N ILE A 47 -24.91 -7.51 16.81
CA ILE A 47 -24.93 -7.74 18.26
C ILE A 47 -24.20 -6.57 18.94
N ASN A 48 -24.55 -6.29 20.18
CA ASN A 48 -23.78 -5.36 20.98
C ASN A 48 -22.55 -6.03 21.59
N ILE A 49 -21.52 -5.25 21.84
CA ILE A 49 -20.24 -5.73 22.41
C ILE A 49 -20.46 -6.40 23.77
N GLU A 50 -21.28 -5.80 24.62
CA GLU A 50 -21.62 -6.31 25.94
C GLU A 50 -22.38 -7.63 25.96
N ASP A 51 -23.01 -7.98 24.83
CA ASP A 51 -23.78 -9.24 24.69
C ASP A 51 -22.89 -10.36 24.11
N LEU A 52 -21.63 -10.10 23.80
CA LEU A 52 -20.70 -11.12 23.30
C LEU A 52 -20.33 -12.12 24.39
N PRO A 53 -20.23 -13.43 24.03
CA PRO A 53 -19.86 -14.48 25.01
C PRO A 53 -18.40 -14.37 25.49
N ILE A 54 -17.55 -13.67 24.73
CA ILE A 54 -16.16 -13.39 25.08
C ILE A 54 -15.99 -11.88 25.17
N PRO A 55 -15.43 -11.32 26.26
CA PRO A 55 -15.19 -9.90 26.37
C PRO A 55 -14.37 -9.37 25.19
N TYR A 56 -14.89 -8.33 24.56
CA TYR A 56 -14.27 -7.73 23.39
C TYR A 56 -14.07 -6.23 23.60
N ARG A 57 -13.00 -5.69 23.07
CA ARG A 57 -12.75 -4.26 22.98
C ARG A 57 -12.16 -3.91 21.62
N ALA A 58 -12.66 -2.85 21.01
CA ALA A 58 -12.05 -2.22 19.85
C ALA A 58 -11.47 -0.87 20.25
N VAL A 59 -10.39 -0.49 19.58
CA VAL A 59 -9.70 0.79 19.85
C VAL A 59 -9.71 1.63 18.59
N ALA A 60 -10.08 2.89 18.75
CA ALA A 60 -9.98 3.93 17.72
C ALA A 60 -9.24 5.14 18.28
N ALA A 61 -8.87 6.08 17.44
CA ALA A 61 -8.27 7.34 17.82
C ALA A 61 -9.14 8.52 17.38
N ASP A 62 -9.25 9.56 18.18
CA ASP A 62 -9.83 10.82 17.76
C ASP A 62 -8.83 11.58 16.88
N LEU A 63 -9.23 11.85 15.64
CA LEU A 63 -8.38 12.48 14.63
C LEU A 63 -7.85 13.87 15.06
N TYR A 64 -8.61 14.61 15.86
CA TYR A 64 -8.25 15.97 16.22
C TYR A 64 -7.51 16.08 17.56
N THR A 65 -7.85 15.22 18.52
CA THR A 65 -7.24 15.27 19.86
C THR A 65 -6.09 14.28 20.02
N GLY A 66 -6.03 13.23 19.18
CA GLY A 66 -5.11 12.11 19.34
C GLY A 66 -5.46 11.22 20.54
N GLU A 67 -6.61 11.41 21.17
CA GLU A 67 -7.05 10.58 22.28
C GLU A 67 -7.49 9.20 21.82
N GLU A 68 -7.12 8.20 22.60
CA GLU A 68 -7.58 6.82 22.41
C GLU A 68 -9.06 6.69 22.81
N VAL A 69 -9.85 6.08 21.97
CA VAL A 69 -11.27 5.78 22.20
C VAL A 69 -11.45 4.27 22.22
N VAL A 70 -11.86 3.75 23.41
CA VAL A 70 -12.08 2.32 23.61
C VAL A 70 -13.57 2.02 23.56
N PHE A 71 -13.97 1.12 22.68
CA PHE A 71 -15.31 0.58 22.60
C PHE A 71 -15.39 -0.72 23.39
N ASP A 72 -16.13 -0.74 24.48
CA ASP A 72 -16.42 -1.91 25.32
C ASP A 72 -17.89 -2.23 25.39
N ARG A 73 -18.74 -1.46 24.71
CA ARG A 73 -20.21 -1.60 24.61
C ARG A 73 -20.75 -0.92 23.36
N GLY A 74 -22.02 -1.18 23.08
CA GLY A 74 -22.74 -0.66 21.92
C GLY A 74 -22.58 -1.55 20.70
N PRO A 75 -23.04 -1.09 19.51
CA PRO A 75 -23.05 -1.90 18.30
C PRO A 75 -21.64 -2.34 17.89
N LEU A 76 -21.44 -3.66 17.74
CA LEU A 76 -20.16 -4.25 17.39
C LEU A 76 -19.58 -3.66 16.09
N PHE A 77 -20.42 -3.52 15.07
CA PHE A 77 -19.94 -3.06 13.77
C PHE A 77 -19.59 -1.57 13.74
N ASP A 78 -20.18 -0.74 14.61
CA ASP A 78 -19.75 0.66 14.76
C ASP A 78 -18.34 0.75 15.32
N ALA A 79 -18.04 -0.10 16.31
CA ALA A 79 -16.73 -0.19 16.92
C ALA A 79 -15.68 -0.73 15.94
N VAL A 80 -16.00 -1.82 15.22
CA VAL A 80 -15.14 -2.38 14.18
C VAL A 80 -14.88 -1.36 13.08
N ARG A 81 -15.94 -0.69 12.58
CA ARG A 81 -15.82 0.32 11.52
C ARG A 81 -14.93 1.49 11.93
N ALA A 82 -15.03 1.95 13.17
CA ALA A 82 -14.15 3.00 13.69
C ALA A 82 -12.70 2.51 13.80
N SER A 83 -12.49 1.29 14.34
CA SER A 83 -11.17 0.72 14.57
C SER A 83 -10.37 0.43 13.32
N ILE A 84 -11.03 0.15 12.17
CA ILE A 84 -10.37 -0.12 10.88
C ILE A 84 -10.25 1.12 9.98
N SER A 85 -10.57 2.31 10.49
CA SER A 85 -10.59 3.55 9.69
C SER A 85 -9.21 4.13 9.46
N ILE A 86 -8.35 3.39 8.74
CA ILE A 86 -6.99 3.82 8.38
C ILE A 86 -7.07 5.15 7.60
N PRO A 87 -6.40 6.22 8.05
CA PRO A 87 -6.38 7.50 7.36
C PRO A 87 -5.90 7.40 5.92
N SER A 88 -6.42 8.25 5.08
CA SER A 88 -6.22 8.27 3.63
C SER A 88 -6.82 7.06 2.90
N LEU A 89 -6.91 5.89 3.51
CA LEU A 89 -7.54 4.72 2.91
C LEU A 89 -9.05 4.71 3.15
N PHE A 90 -9.48 4.74 4.41
CA PHE A 90 -10.90 4.71 4.77
C PHE A 90 -11.42 6.07 5.24
N ARG A 91 -12.71 6.29 4.96
CA ARG A 91 -13.42 7.47 5.48
C ARG A 91 -13.45 7.44 7.02
N PRO A 92 -12.99 8.50 7.70
CA PRO A 92 -13.14 8.63 9.14
C PRO A 92 -14.61 8.52 9.60
N VAL A 93 -14.82 7.97 10.79
CA VAL A 93 -16.16 7.75 11.36
C VAL A 93 -16.54 8.92 12.26
N LYS A 94 -17.76 9.49 12.06
CA LYS A 94 -18.34 10.45 12.99
C LYS A 94 -18.99 9.72 14.15
N TYR A 95 -18.55 10.02 15.38
CA TYR A 95 -19.07 9.44 16.62
C TYR A 95 -19.34 10.55 17.63
N GLY A 96 -20.59 10.97 17.73
CA GLY A 96 -20.95 12.16 18.47
C GLY A 96 -20.23 13.40 17.93
N PHE A 97 -19.49 14.07 18.79
CA PHE A 97 -18.68 15.24 18.43
C PHE A 97 -17.24 14.87 17.98
N ARG A 98 -16.88 13.60 18.03
CA ARG A 98 -15.55 13.10 17.65
C ARG A 98 -15.52 12.67 16.18
N THR A 99 -14.31 12.68 15.61
CA THR A 99 -14.03 12.10 14.31
C THR A 99 -12.98 11.00 14.52
N LEU A 100 -13.40 9.75 14.36
CA LEU A 100 -12.59 8.60 14.69
C LEU A 100 -11.88 8.04 13.46
N VAL A 101 -10.66 7.61 13.70
CA VAL A 101 -9.77 6.91 12.79
C VAL A 101 -9.21 5.66 13.48
N ASP A 102 -8.45 4.85 12.75
CA ASP A 102 -7.82 3.62 13.25
C ASP A 102 -7.04 3.86 14.55
N GLY A 103 -7.26 2.98 15.53
CA GLY A 103 -6.57 3.05 16.82
C GLY A 103 -5.07 2.78 16.73
N GLY A 104 -4.61 2.07 15.71
CA GLY A 104 -3.21 1.78 15.47
C GLY A 104 -2.32 3.01 15.30
N ILE A 105 -2.91 4.20 15.04
CA ILE A 105 -2.17 5.46 14.96
C ILE A 105 -1.59 5.87 16.33
N VAL A 106 -2.31 5.58 17.41
CA VAL A 106 -1.92 5.98 18.77
C VAL A 106 -1.48 4.78 19.61
N ASN A 107 -2.01 3.58 19.31
CA ASN A 107 -1.74 2.37 20.09
C ASN A 107 -1.87 1.12 19.22
N THR A 108 -0.78 0.70 18.62
CA THR A 108 -0.74 -0.48 17.73
C THR A 108 -0.95 -1.78 18.47
N MET A 109 -0.62 -1.84 19.78
CA MET A 109 -0.74 -3.03 20.60
C MET A 109 -1.39 -2.69 21.94
N PRO A 110 -2.75 -2.63 22.03
CA PRO A 110 -3.47 -2.11 23.19
C PRO A 110 -3.54 -3.12 24.34
N ILE A 111 -2.41 -3.65 24.81
CA ILE A 111 -2.27 -4.67 25.85
C ILE A 111 -2.97 -4.25 27.15
N ALA A 112 -2.85 -2.97 27.51
CA ALA A 112 -3.46 -2.43 28.73
C ALA A 112 -5.00 -2.40 28.68
N LYS A 113 -5.61 -2.61 27.52
CA LYS A 113 -7.07 -2.61 27.34
C LYS A 113 -7.68 -4.01 27.46
N VAL A 114 -6.85 -5.05 27.51
CA VAL A 114 -7.33 -6.43 27.66
C VAL A 114 -7.89 -6.63 29.07
N ILE A 115 -9.13 -7.13 29.14
CA ILE A 115 -9.76 -7.54 30.42
C ILE A 115 -9.15 -8.87 30.80
N ARG A 116 -8.47 -8.94 31.96
CA ARG A 116 -7.84 -10.17 32.43
C ARG A 116 -7.86 -10.29 33.96
N HIS A 117 -7.77 -11.49 34.46
CA HIS A 117 -7.62 -11.84 35.84
C HIS A 117 -6.14 -12.22 36.12
N GLU A 118 -5.78 -12.33 37.39
CA GLU A 118 -4.40 -12.53 37.87
C GLU A 118 -3.69 -13.77 37.29
N LYS A 119 -4.46 -14.79 36.89
CA LYS A 119 -3.93 -16.07 36.37
C LYS A 119 -4.06 -16.22 34.84
N ASP A 120 -4.60 -15.22 34.18
CA ASP A 120 -4.79 -15.28 32.73
C ASP A 120 -3.46 -15.11 31.98
N ILE A 121 -3.27 -15.91 30.93
CA ILE A 121 -2.15 -15.75 30.03
C ILE A 121 -2.53 -14.69 29.00
N LEU A 122 -1.71 -13.64 28.89
CA LEU A 122 -1.82 -12.65 27.84
C LEU A 122 -1.00 -13.09 26.62
N VAL A 123 -1.68 -13.21 25.49
CA VAL A 123 -1.03 -13.46 24.19
C VAL A 123 -1.23 -12.23 23.32
N ALA A 124 -0.14 -11.67 22.81
CA ALA A 124 -0.16 -10.55 21.89
C ALA A 124 0.37 -10.97 20.51
N PHE A 125 -0.33 -10.56 19.45
CA PHE A 125 0.09 -10.75 18.07
C PHE A 125 0.42 -9.37 17.50
N ASP A 126 1.71 -9.13 17.20
CA ASP A 126 2.14 -7.93 16.51
C ASP A 126 2.14 -8.18 15.00
N VAL A 127 1.17 -7.61 14.32
CA VAL A 127 1.04 -7.69 12.85
C VAL A 127 1.82 -6.59 12.13
N ASN A 128 2.41 -5.66 12.89
CA ASN A 128 3.25 -4.58 12.39
C ASN A 128 4.74 -4.88 12.63
N ASP A 129 5.06 -6.09 13.09
CA ASP A 129 6.46 -6.50 13.21
C ASP A 129 7.07 -6.52 11.81
N VAL A 130 7.95 -5.58 11.60
CA VAL A 130 8.60 -5.36 10.31
C VAL A 130 9.79 -6.30 10.25
N ASP A 131 9.78 -7.22 9.30
CA ASP A 131 11.00 -7.98 8.94
C ASP A 131 12.04 -7.01 8.35
N VAL A 132 12.78 -6.36 9.26
CA VAL A 132 13.81 -5.38 8.92
C VAL A 132 14.89 -6.00 8.04
N GLU A 133 15.22 -7.28 8.24
CA GLU A 133 16.22 -7.98 7.44
C GLU A 133 15.71 -8.27 6.03
N GLY A 134 14.45 -8.72 5.90
CA GLY A 134 13.81 -8.94 4.60
C GLY A 134 13.67 -7.66 3.79
N ILE A 135 13.18 -6.58 4.42
CA ILE A 135 13.06 -5.27 3.77
C ILE A 135 14.44 -4.75 3.35
N ARG A 136 15.44 -4.86 4.22
CA ARG A 136 16.80 -4.43 3.90
C ARG A 136 17.39 -5.22 2.73
N ALA A 137 17.14 -6.54 2.67
CA ALA A 137 17.57 -7.37 1.56
C ALA A 137 16.91 -6.93 0.25
N THR A 138 15.60 -6.66 0.25
CA THR A 138 14.85 -6.18 -0.91
C THR A 138 15.38 -4.82 -1.40
N VAL A 139 15.55 -3.87 -0.49
CA VAL A 139 16.07 -2.53 -0.84
C VAL A 139 17.50 -2.60 -1.41
N ILE A 140 18.34 -3.49 -0.87
CA ILE A 140 19.71 -3.69 -1.39
C ILE A 140 19.66 -4.28 -2.79
N GLU A 141 18.77 -5.25 -3.04
CA GLU A 141 18.65 -5.88 -4.35
C GLU A 141 18.10 -4.88 -5.40
N GLU A 142 17.08 -4.13 -5.06
CA GLU A 142 16.55 -3.05 -5.92
C GLU A 142 17.63 -2.01 -6.26
N ALA A 143 18.42 -1.57 -5.26
CA ALA A 143 19.52 -0.65 -5.48
C ALA A 143 20.59 -1.22 -6.41
N ARG A 144 20.90 -2.51 -6.30
CA ARG A 144 21.85 -3.20 -7.20
C ARG A 144 21.34 -3.30 -8.63
N GLU A 145 20.05 -3.60 -8.80
CA GLU A 145 19.42 -3.65 -10.12
C GLU A 145 19.43 -2.26 -10.78
N GLU A 146 19.17 -1.21 -10.01
CA GLU A 146 19.20 0.15 -10.51
C GLU A 146 20.63 0.58 -10.89
N GLU A 147 21.64 0.25 -10.07
CA GLU A 147 23.04 0.48 -10.40
C GLU A 147 23.46 -0.29 -11.67
N ALA A 148 23.00 -1.52 -11.85
CA ALA A 148 23.27 -2.32 -13.04
C ALA A 148 22.65 -1.68 -14.30
N LYS A 149 21.39 -1.22 -14.22
CA LYS A 149 20.71 -0.51 -15.33
C LYS A 149 21.45 0.77 -15.71
N VAL A 150 21.89 1.55 -14.71
CA VAL A 150 22.67 2.80 -14.93
C VAL A 150 24.04 2.49 -15.58
N ALA A 151 24.70 1.41 -15.16
CA ALA A 151 25.98 0.98 -15.76
C ALA A 151 25.80 0.55 -17.21
N GLU A 152 24.73 -0.18 -17.53
CA GLU A 152 24.41 -0.61 -18.89
C GLU A 152 24.10 0.57 -19.82
N ASP A 153 23.31 1.56 -19.36
CA ASP A 153 23.00 2.78 -20.13
C ASP A 153 24.27 3.63 -20.38
N LYS A 154 25.17 3.70 -19.40
CA LYS A 154 26.47 4.36 -19.59
C LYS A 154 27.36 3.62 -20.61
N ALA A 155 27.39 2.30 -20.56
CA ALA A 155 28.15 1.49 -21.51
C ALA A 155 27.62 1.65 -22.93
N LEU A 156 26.28 1.62 -23.10
CA LEU A 156 25.63 1.85 -24.42
C LEU A 156 25.90 3.26 -24.95
N THR A 157 25.88 4.26 -24.06
CA THR A 157 26.19 5.66 -24.43
C THR A 157 27.65 5.80 -24.90
N LEU A 158 28.59 5.14 -24.21
CA LEU A 158 30.01 5.14 -24.60
C LEU A 158 30.22 4.42 -25.94
N GLU A 159 29.63 3.25 -26.13
CA GLU A 159 29.66 2.51 -27.39
C GLU A 159 29.13 3.37 -28.54
N THR A 160 27.98 3.98 -28.34
CA THR A 160 27.33 4.87 -29.33
C THR A 160 28.24 6.02 -29.70
N ARG A 161 28.86 6.67 -28.73
CA ARG A 161 29.78 7.79 -28.94
C ARG A 161 31.01 7.37 -29.74
N THR A 162 31.55 6.18 -29.45
CA THR A 162 32.70 5.61 -30.15
C THR A 162 32.36 5.29 -31.60
N VAL A 163 31.23 4.63 -31.85
CA VAL A 163 30.75 4.33 -33.19
C VAL A 163 30.47 5.58 -34.00
N MET A 164 29.82 6.57 -33.41
CA MET A 164 29.53 7.86 -34.09
C MET A 164 30.80 8.62 -34.46
N ASN A 165 31.82 8.60 -33.60
CA ASN A 165 33.13 9.18 -33.89
C ASN A 165 33.85 8.45 -35.05
N ALA A 166 33.79 7.11 -35.06
CA ALA A 166 34.37 6.32 -36.13
C ALA A 166 33.68 6.59 -37.48
N ILE A 167 32.34 6.68 -37.52
CA ILE A 167 31.57 7.05 -38.72
C ILE A 167 31.96 8.45 -39.21
N ARG A 168 32.04 9.42 -38.29
CA ARG A 168 32.38 10.82 -38.64
C ARG A 168 33.77 10.93 -39.23
N ASN A 169 34.74 10.22 -38.67
CA ASN A 169 36.16 10.31 -39.04
C ASN A 169 36.53 9.44 -40.26
N ASN A 170 35.65 8.55 -40.71
CA ASN A 170 35.93 7.70 -41.85
C ASN A 170 35.85 8.50 -43.14
N THR A 171 37.00 8.65 -43.83
CA THR A 171 37.12 9.40 -45.06
C THR A 171 36.68 8.64 -46.31
N SER A 172 36.51 7.33 -46.25
CA SER A 172 36.05 6.48 -47.37
C SER A 172 34.51 6.42 -47.51
N LEU A 173 33.76 6.89 -46.51
CA LEU A 173 32.29 6.89 -46.52
C LEU A 173 31.76 8.20 -47.13
N THR A 174 30.75 8.07 -47.99
CA THR A 174 30.02 9.24 -48.48
C THR A 174 29.15 9.85 -47.37
N PHE A 175 28.71 11.11 -47.56
CA PHE A 175 27.81 11.77 -46.64
C PHE A 175 26.52 10.98 -46.41
N MET A 176 25.96 10.38 -47.46
CA MET A 176 24.73 9.60 -47.33
C MET A 176 24.93 8.28 -46.56
N ASP A 177 26.11 7.65 -46.74
CA ASP A 177 26.45 6.45 -45.96
C ASP A 177 26.59 6.75 -44.48
N LYS A 178 27.25 7.85 -44.13
CA LYS A 178 27.39 8.33 -42.76
C LYS A 178 26.03 8.62 -42.13
N LEU A 179 25.10 9.23 -42.87
CA LEU A 179 23.76 9.53 -42.37
C LEU A 179 22.95 8.26 -42.10
N LYS A 180 23.00 7.26 -42.99
CA LYS A 180 22.36 5.96 -42.79
C LYS A 180 22.89 5.21 -41.60
N LEU A 181 24.21 5.13 -41.42
CA LEU A 181 24.85 4.45 -40.30
C LEU A 181 24.55 5.15 -38.97
N ALA A 182 24.58 6.48 -38.91
CA ALA A 182 24.21 7.24 -37.76
C ALA A 182 22.73 7.04 -37.37
N GLY A 183 21.85 6.99 -38.35
CA GLY A 183 20.42 6.73 -38.12
C GLY A 183 20.17 5.32 -37.56
N ALA A 184 20.86 4.29 -38.06
CA ALA A 184 20.77 2.94 -37.53
C ALA A 184 21.24 2.82 -36.07
N GLN A 185 22.34 3.51 -35.74
CA GLN A 185 22.85 3.55 -34.36
C GLN A 185 21.88 4.28 -33.41
N GLY A 186 21.29 5.40 -33.88
CA GLY A 186 20.27 6.13 -33.12
C GLY A 186 19.04 5.30 -32.82
N GLN A 187 18.58 4.49 -33.80
CA GLN A 187 17.45 3.56 -33.57
C GLN A 187 17.77 2.47 -32.53
N LYS A 188 19.03 1.98 -32.47
CA LYS A 188 19.45 1.01 -31.44
C LYS A 188 19.32 1.61 -30.04
N VAL A 189 19.75 2.86 -29.84
CA VAL A 189 19.64 3.55 -28.54
C VAL A 189 18.19 3.83 -28.17
N ILE A 190 17.37 4.30 -29.10
CA ILE A 190 15.95 4.56 -28.85
C ILE A 190 15.24 3.26 -28.48
N ARG A 191 15.49 2.16 -29.18
CA ARG A 191 14.88 0.85 -28.86
C ARG A 191 15.26 0.37 -27.47
N HIS A 192 16.53 0.52 -27.09
CA HIS A 192 17.00 0.17 -25.74
C HIS A 192 16.27 0.98 -24.66
N LYS A 193 16.21 2.30 -24.84
CA LYS A 193 15.51 3.20 -23.88
C LYS A 193 14.02 2.91 -23.75
N LEU A 194 13.36 2.55 -24.85
CA LEU A 194 11.94 2.16 -24.83
C LEU A 194 11.69 0.81 -24.14
N GLN A 195 12.68 -0.09 -24.15
CA GLN A 195 12.59 -1.39 -23.48
C GLN A 195 12.94 -1.31 -21.99
N SER A 196 13.77 -0.35 -21.60
CA SER A 196 14.21 -0.15 -20.21
C SER A 196 13.31 0.82 -19.40
N SER A 197 12.40 1.56 -20.06
CA SER A 197 11.40 2.38 -19.39
C SER A 197 10.19 1.54 -19.03
N ASP A 198 10.16 0.99 -17.82
CA ASP A 198 8.89 0.67 -17.19
C ASP A 198 8.08 1.96 -17.08
N PRO A 199 6.74 1.92 -17.31
CA PRO A 199 5.91 3.09 -17.10
C PRO A 199 6.03 3.50 -15.62
N GLU A 200 6.68 4.62 -15.35
CA GLU A 200 6.63 5.23 -14.03
C GLU A 200 5.16 5.37 -13.61
N PRO A 201 4.79 4.93 -12.39
CA PRO A 201 3.50 5.31 -11.86
C PRO A 201 3.52 6.84 -11.75
N GLU A 202 2.65 7.51 -12.51
CA GLU A 202 2.39 8.94 -12.37
C GLU A 202 1.89 9.21 -10.94
N LEU A 203 2.82 9.45 -10.03
CA LEU A 203 2.54 10.10 -8.76
C LEU A 203 2.41 11.59 -9.05
N ALA A 204 1.23 11.98 -9.53
CA ALA A 204 0.84 13.38 -9.58
C ALA A 204 0.64 13.86 -8.13
N PHE A 205 1.71 14.34 -7.50
CA PHE A 205 1.59 15.24 -6.38
C PHE A 205 1.23 16.62 -6.95
N GLU A 206 -0.05 16.95 -7.00
CA GLU A 206 -0.45 18.34 -7.11
C GLU A 206 -0.21 18.99 -5.74
N ASP A 207 0.82 19.84 -5.69
CA ASP A 207 1.02 20.82 -4.62
C ASP A 207 -0.15 21.82 -4.68
N ASN A 208 -1.10 21.68 -3.77
CA ASN A 208 -2.04 22.76 -3.43
C ASN A 208 -2.07 22.92 -1.90
N TYR A 209 -1.40 23.99 -1.45
CA TYR A 209 -1.57 24.60 -0.15
C TYR A 209 -2.98 25.17 0.03
#